data_de5127a5e69e3f9a5761056efea42692
#
_entry.id   de5127a5e69e3f9a5761056efea42692
#
_cell.length_a   1.000
_cell.length_b   1.000
_cell.length_c   1.000
_cell.angle_alpha   90.00
_cell.angle_beta   90.00
_cell.angle_gamma   90.00
#
_symmetry.space_group_name_H-M   'P 1'
#
loop_
_entity.id
_entity.type
_entity.pdbx_description
1 polymer ?
#
loop_
_entity_poly.entity_id
_entity_poly.type
_entity_poly.pdbx_seq_one_letter_code
_entity_poly.pdbx_strand_id
1 'polypeptide(L)'
;EMLDGEEFKSIEFIGIDYSASAIEYAKKDFLADKNVEFICHDINELEDLNLGKFDLIISIGTLQSSNINFNAVFMSIYQNHLESGGAMILGFPNCRWIDSEMVYGAKAPNYSFSELSLVLKDIHFCKKYLQQKKYRVVVTGKDYLFLTARKIV
;
A
#
# COMPACT_ATOMS: atom_id res chain seq x y z
N GLU A 1 -19.49 0.62 2.12
CA GLU A 1 -20.44 -0.37 1.61
C GLU A 1 -19.71 -1.70 1.67
N MET A 2 -20.19 -2.63 2.48
CA MET A 2 -19.61 -3.97 2.53
C MET A 2 -20.11 -4.75 1.32
N LEU A 3 -19.21 -5.48 0.66
CA LEU A 3 -19.60 -6.42 -0.38
C LEU A 3 -20.59 -7.43 0.20
N ASP A 4 -21.60 -7.83 -0.56
CA ASP A 4 -22.42 -8.94 -0.13
C ASP A 4 -21.66 -10.28 -0.25
N GLY A 5 -22.17 -11.33 0.36
CA GLY A 5 -21.45 -12.60 0.42
C GLY A 5 -21.24 -13.28 -0.94
N GLU A 6 -22.04 -12.94 -1.94
CA GLU A 6 -21.88 -13.47 -3.30
C GLU A 6 -20.81 -12.69 -4.08
N GLU A 7 -20.81 -11.36 -3.97
CA GLU A 7 -19.77 -10.51 -4.56
C GLU A 7 -18.39 -10.85 -3.99
N PHE A 8 -18.28 -11.06 -2.67
CA PHE A 8 -17.03 -11.45 -2.01
C PHE A 8 -16.48 -12.78 -2.59
N LYS A 9 -17.31 -13.78 -2.80
CA LYS A 9 -16.88 -15.07 -3.34
C LYS A 9 -16.39 -15.02 -4.78
N SER A 10 -16.75 -14.00 -5.54
CA SER A 10 -16.32 -13.80 -6.93
C SER A 10 -14.96 -13.12 -7.08
N ILE A 11 -14.36 -12.63 -5.99
CA ILE A 11 -13.10 -11.90 -5.98
C ILE A 11 -12.02 -12.78 -5.36
N GLU A 12 -10.86 -12.85 -5.99
CA GLU A 12 -9.67 -13.49 -5.43
C GLU A 12 -8.84 -12.47 -4.64
N PHE A 13 -8.43 -12.84 -3.44
CA PHE A 13 -7.61 -12.02 -2.56
C PHE A 13 -6.28 -12.69 -2.26
N ILE A 14 -5.19 -11.94 -2.40
CA ILE A 14 -3.87 -12.37 -1.94
C ILE A 14 -3.36 -11.33 -0.95
N GLY A 15 -3.13 -11.76 0.29
CA GLY A 15 -2.51 -10.96 1.33
C GLY A 15 -1.05 -11.37 1.53
N ILE A 16 -0.14 -10.39 1.54
CA ILE A 16 1.29 -10.64 1.70
C ILE A 16 1.80 -9.82 2.88
N ASP A 17 2.48 -10.47 3.78
CA ASP A 17 3.15 -9.83 4.90
C ASP A 17 4.47 -10.55 5.22
N TYR A 18 5.45 -9.80 5.66
CA TYR A 18 6.73 -10.33 6.13
C TYR A 18 6.60 -11.10 7.45
N SER A 19 5.64 -10.73 8.29
CA SER A 19 5.43 -11.30 9.61
C SER A 19 4.69 -12.63 9.53
N ALA A 20 5.37 -13.73 9.84
CA ALA A 20 4.75 -15.05 9.92
C ALA A 20 3.57 -15.09 10.92
N SER A 21 3.70 -14.41 12.06
CA SER A 21 2.63 -14.35 13.07
C SER A 21 1.40 -13.59 12.57
N ALA A 22 1.59 -12.52 11.80
CA ALA A 22 0.47 -11.79 11.18
C ALA A 22 -0.26 -12.67 10.15
N ILE A 23 0.50 -13.39 9.33
CA ILE A 23 -0.05 -14.33 8.34
C ILE A 23 -0.81 -15.48 9.03
N GLU A 24 -0.25 -16.06 10.09
CA GLU A 24 -0.95 -17.11 10.85
C GLU A 24 -2.25 -16.60 11.49
N TYR A 25 -2.24 -15.38 12.00
CA TYR A 25 -3.44 -14.76 12.54
C TYR A 25 -4.50 -14.54 11.46
N ALA A 26 -4.11 -13.94 10.34
CA ALA A 26 -5.00 -13.71 9.20
C ALA A 26 -5.62 -15.02 8.66
N LYS A 27 -4.82 -16.06 8.50
CA LYS A 27 -5.31 -17.38 8.07
C LYS A 27 -6.40 -17.95 8.97
N LYS A 28 -6.34 -17.70 10.28
CA LYS A 28 -7.37 -18.18 11.21
C LYS A 28 -8.73 -17.52 10.99
N ASP A 29 -8.73 -16.23 10.67
CA ASP A 29 -9.97 -15.48 10.46
C ASP A 29 -10.66 -15.83 9.13
N PHE A 30 -9.89 -16.30 8.14
CA PHE A 30 -10.38 -16.61 6.78
C PHE A 30 -10.30 -18.10 6.40
N LEU A 31 -10.29 -19.00 7.39
CA LEU A 31 -10.16 -20.45 7.15
C LEU A 31 -11.22 -21.04 6.21
N ALA A 32 -12.41 -20.45 6.16
CA ALA A 32 -13.53 -20.92 5.35
C ALA A 32 -13.54 -20.34 3.92
N ASP A 33 -12.74 -19.30 3.66
CA ASP A 33 -12.79 -18.53 2.42
C ASP A 33 -11.75 -19.05 1.42
N LYS A 34 -12.21 -19.83 0.45
CA LYS A 34 -11.35 -20.46 -0.57
C LYS A 34 -10.74 -19.48 -1.57
N ASN A 35 -11.29 -18.29 -1.65
CA ASN A 35 -10.85 -17.20 -2.52
C ASN A 35 -9.86 -16.24 -1.86
N VAL A 36 -9.38 -16.58 -0.64
CA VAL A 36 -8.42 -15.79 0.10
C VAL A 36 -7.15 -16.59 0.34
N GLU A 37 -6.02 -16.05 -0.06
CA GLU A 37 -4.69 -16.61 0.17
C GLU A 37 -3.81 -15.64 0.96
N PHE A 38 -3.03 -16.15 1.91
CA PHE A 38 -2.05 -15.37 2.67
C PHE A 38 -0.66 -15.99 2.54
N ILE A 39 0.31 -15.16 2.13
CA ILE A 39 1.68 -15.56 1.86
C ILE A 39 2.62 -14.79 2.78
N CYS A 40 3.47 -15.52 3.52
CA CYS A 40 4.56 -14.91 4.31
C CYS A 40 5.76 -14.69 3.38
N HIS A 41 6.02 -13.45 2.98
CA HIS A 41 7.09 -13.16 2.02
C HIS A 41 7.60 -11.73 2.16
N ASP A 42 8.87 -11.49 1.79
CA ASP A 42 9.44 -10.13 1.74
C ASP A 42 8.98 -9.43 0.46
N ILE A 43 8.41 -8.24 0.60
CA ILE A 43 7.95 -7.43 -0.53
C ILE A 43 9.10 -6.98 -1.46
N ASN A 44 10.34 -6.97 -0.98
CA ASN A 44 11.51 -6.71 -1.84
C ASN A 44 11.76 -7.83 -2.86
N GLU A 45 11.25 -9.04 -2.60
CA GLU A 45 11.39 -10.25 -3.42
C GLU A 45 10.05 -10.67 -4.04
N LEU A 46 9.13 -9.72 -4.22
CA LEU A 46 7.75 -9.98 -4.69
C LEU A 46 7.70 -10.69 -6.05
N GLU A 47 8.66 -10.43 -6.91
CA GLU A 47 8.77 -11.04 -8.24
C GLU A 47 8.94 -12.57 -8.19
N ASP A 48 9.53 -13.10 -7.13
CA ASP A 48 9.76 -14.55 -6.96
C ASP A 48 8.46 -15.33 -6.83
N LEU A 49 7.39 -14.68 -6.41
CA LEU A 49 6.08 -15.27 -6.24
C LEU A 49 5.32 -15.49 -7.57
N ASN A 50 5.72 -14.82 -8.65
CA ASN A 50 5.07 -14.92 -9.96
C ASN A 50 3.54 -14.72 -9.93
N LEU A 51 3.06 -13.77 -9.16
CA LEU A 51 1.64 -13.57 -8.86
C LEU A 51 0.80 -13.07 -10.04
N GLY A 52 1.42 -12.53 -11.07
CA GLY A 52 0.71 -11.88 -12.16
C GLY A 52 0.20 -10.48 -11.81
N LYS A 53 -0.93 -10.06 -12.39
CA LYS A 53 -1.48 -8.71 -12.26
C LYS A 53 -2.84 -8.71 -11.60
N PHE A 54 -3.15 -7.59 -10.93
CA PHE A 54 -4.34 -7.40 -10.12
C PHE A 54 -5.12 -6.15 -10.54
N ASP A 55 -6.42 -6.21 -10.46
CA ASP A 55 -7.31 -5.07 -10.72
C ASP A 55 -7.26 -4.03 -9.59
N LEU A 56 -6.95 -4.45 -8.37
CA LEU A 56 -6.80 -3.59 -7.22
C LEU A 56 -5.59 -3.98 -6.38
N ILE A 57 -4.72 -3.02 -6.11
CA ILE A 57 -3.60 -3.18 -5.18
C ILE A 57 -3.80 -2.26 -3.98
N ILE A 58 -3.72 -2.82 -2.79
CA ILE A 58 -3.80 -2.10 -1.52
C ILE A 58 -2.49 -2.30 -0.76
N SER A 59 -1.82 -1.21 -0.39
CA SER A 59 -0.62 -1.25 0.44
C SER A 59 -0.73 -0.19 1.55
N ILE A 60 -0.86 -0.64 2.78
CA ILE A 60 -1.11 0.24 3.94
C ILE A 60 0.01 0.05 4.96
N GLY A 61 0.85 1.08 5.12
CA GLY A 61 1.95 1.11 6.08
C GLY A 61 3.19 0.27 5.69
N THR A 62 3.12 -0.54 4.66
CA THR A 62 4.19 -1.46 4.26
C THR A 62 5.37 -0.75 3.62
N LEU A 63 5.10 0.11 2.64
CA LEU A 63 6.15 0.75 1.81
C LEU A 63 7.05 1.74 2.58
N GLN A 64 6.69 2.13 3.79
CA GLN A 64 7.47 3.02 4.66
C GLN A 64 8.42 2.27 5.61
N SER A 65 8.51 0.96 5.49
CA SER A 65 9.44 0.16 6.30
C SER A 65 10.89 0.48 5.97
N SER A 66 11.75 0.47 6.97
CA SER A 66 13.14 0.98 6.88
C SER A 66 14.04 0.19 5.91
N ASN A 67 13.69 -1.05 5.64
CA ASN A 67 14.42 -1.95 4.74
C ASN A 67 13.92 -1.93 3.29
N ILE A 68 13.00 -1.03 2.94
CA ILE A 68 12.39 -0.95 1.62
C ILE A 68 12.93 0.26 0.86
N ASN A 69 13.41 0.02 -0.37
CA ASN A 69 13.63 1.09 -1.34
C ASN A 69 12.28 1.49 -1.93
N PHE A 70 11.63 2.46 -1.30
CA PHE A 70 10.27 2.89 -1.62
C PHE A 70 10.01 3.08 -3.12
N ASN A 71 10.85 3.87 -3.79
CA ASN A 71 10.63 4.19 -5.21
C ASN A 71 10.74 2.95 -6.10
N ALA A 72 11.73 2.10 -5.85
CA ALA A 72 11.96 0.90 -6.65
C ALA A 72 10.81 -0.10 -6.47
N VAL A 73 10.43 -0.39 -5.22
CA VAL A 73 9.35 -1.34 -4.93
C VAL A 73 8.01 -0.82 -5.43
N PHE A 74 7.70 0.48 -5.23
CA PHE A 74 6.47 1.07 -5.77
C PHE A 74 6.39 0.97 -7.29
N MET A 75 7.50 1.26 -8.00
CA MET A 75 7.52 1.17 -9.46
C MET A 75 7.40 -0.27 -9.95
N SER A 76 8.04 -1.23 -9.28
CA SER A 76 7.89 -2.66 -9.59
C SER A 76 6.44 -3.11 -9.42
N ILE A 77 5.81 -2.81 -8.28
CA ILE A 77 4.40 -3.12 -8.04
C ILE A 77 3.51 -2.54 -9.15
N TYR A 78 3.69 -1.28 -9.50
CA TYR A 78 2.90 -0.64 -10.54
C TYR A 78 3.09 -1.31 -11.91
N GLN A 79 4.32 -1.60 -12.29
CA GLN A 79 4.66 -2.08 -13.64
C GLN A 79 4.32 -3.56 -13.85
N ASN A 80 4.60 -4.38 -12.84
CA ASN A 80 4.56 -5.82 -12.95
C ASN A 80 3.27 -6.43 -12.40
N HIS A 81 2.65 -5.77 -11.42
CA HIS A 81 1.51 -6.34 -10.69
C HIS A 81 0.20 -5.57 -10.82
N LEU A 82 0.17 -4.36 -11.41
CA LEU A 82 -1.09 -3.65 -11.63
C LEU A 82 -1.60 -3.86 -13.06
N GLU A 83 -2.87 -4.23 -13.20
CA GLU A 83 -3.55 -4.28 -14.49
C GLU A 83 -3.65 -2.88 -15.12
N SER A 84 -3.74 -2.84 -16.47
CA SER A 84 -3.72 -1.57 -17.20
C SER A 84 -4.88 -0.63 -16.85
N GLY A 85 -6.01 -1.19 -16.43
CA GLY A 85 -7.20 -0.48 -15.95
C GLY A 85 -7.35 -0.47 -14.43
N GLY A 86 -6.42 -1.10 -13.73
CA GLY A 86 -6.48 -1.36 -12.29
C GLY A 86 -6.42 -0.09 -11.44
N ALA A 87 -6.71 -0.24 -10.15
CA ALA A 87 -6.71 0.82 -9.16
C ALA A 87 -5.68 0.55 -8.05
N MET A 88 -5.25 1.60 -7.36
CA MET A 88 -4.36 1.50 -6.21
C MET A 88 -4.89 2.28 -5.01
N ILE A 89 -4.72 1.72 -3.82
CA ILE A 89 -4.92 2.40 -2.54
C ILE A 89 -3.62 2.28 -1.75
N LEU A 90 -2.96 3.40 -1.50
CA LEU A 90 -1.73 3.46 -0.71
C LEU A 90 -1.99 4.22 0.58
N GLY A 91 -1.62 3.62 1.71
CA GLY A 91 -1.78 4.22 3.02
C GLY A 91 -0.42 4.60 3.64
N PHE A 92 -0.33 5.83 4.16
CA PHE A 92 0.87 6.40 4.73
C PHE A 92 0.58 6.91 6.15
N PRO A 93 1.28 6.42 7.18
CA PRO A 93 1.16 7.00 8.51
C PRO A 93 1.67 8.44 8.48
N ASN A 94 0.83 9.38 8.89
CA ASN A 94 1.19 10.80 8.92
C ASN A 94 1.82 11.21 10.26
N CYS A 95 2.46 10.27 10.92
CA CYS A 95 3.20 10.50 12.16
C CYS A 95 4.53 9.75 12.15
N ARG A 96 5.48 10.28 12.91
CA ARG A 96 6.78 9.67 13.19
C ARG A 96 7.09 9.82 14.67
N TRP A 97 7.84 8.87 15.19
CA TRP A 97 8.41 8.98 16.52
C TRP A 97 9.82 9.59 16.41
N ILE A 98 10.02 10.74 17.03
CA ILE A 98 11.29 11.44 17.09
C ILE A 98 11.59 11.72 18.56
N ASP A 99 12.71 11.24 19.06
CA ASP A 99 13.12 11.38 20.46
C ASP A 99 12.04 10.99 21.48
N SER A 100 11.32 9.88 21.18
CA SER A 100 10.20 9.36 21.98
C SER A 100 8.92 10.24 21.95
N GLU A 101 8.85 11.27 21.12
CA GLU A 101 7.67 12.07 20.88
C GLU A 101 7.03 11.75 19.52
N MET A 102 5.69 11.70 19.48
CA MET A 102 4.95 11.51 18.23
C MET A 102 4.74 12.83 17.52
N VAL A 103 5.31 12.95 16.31
CA VAL A 103 5.21 14.17 15.49
C VAL A 103 4.40 13.85 14.23
N TYR A 104 3.39 14.68 13.95
CA TYR A 104 2.55 14.57 12.76
C TYR A 104 3.20 15.24 11.56
N GLY A 105 3.39 14.50 10.46
CA GLY A 105 4.10 14.96 9.27
C GLY A 105 3.51 16.22 8.63
N ALA A 106 2.20 16.24 8.41
CA ALA A 106 1.52 17.38 7.79
C ALA A 106 1.42 18.63 8.69
N LYS A 107 1.67 18.48 9.99
CA LYS A 107 1.59 19.55 10.99
C LYS A 107 2.93 19.90 11.60
N ALA A 108 4.00 19.23 11.19
CA ALA A 108 5.32 19.52 11.70
C ALA A 108 5.68 20.98 11.38
N PRO A 109 6.02 21.79 12.38
CA PRO A 109 6.30 23.20 12.18
C PRO A 109 7.63 23.44 11.45
N ASN A 110 8.39 22.39 11.17
CA ASN A 110 9.76 22.54 10.71
C ASN A 110 10.21 21.37 9.84
N TYR A 111 10.68 21.68 8.63
CA TYR A 111 11.31 20.75 7.71
C TYR A 111 12.70 20.25 8.14
N SER A 112 13.17 20.61 9.32
CA SER A 112 14.44 20.12 9.86
C SER A 112 14.41 18.64 10.26
N PHE A 113 13.23 18.01 10.30
CA PHE A 113 13.09 16.59 10.54
C PHE A 113 13.01 15.85 9.20
N SER A 114 14.10 15.18 8.83
CA SER A 114 14.23 14.49 7.54
C SER A 114 13.15 13.44 7.30
N GLU A 115 12.71 12.76 8.35
CA GLU A 115 11.68 11.71 8.31
C GLU A 115 10.32 12.28 7.87
N LEU A 116 9.96 13.45 8.32
CA LEU A 116 8.70 14.10 7.94
C LEU A 116 8.72 14.57 6.48
N SER A 117 9.87 15.02 6.02
CA SER A 117 10.07 15.38 4.61
C SER A 117 9.93 14.15 3.71
N LEU A 118 10.38 12.97 4.16
CA LEU A 118 10.30 11.73 3.40
C LEU A 118 8.86 11.28 3.13
N VAL A 119 7.96 11.37 4.11
CA VAL A 119 6.54 10.98 3.89
C VAL A 119 5.89 11.84 2.83
N LEU A 120 6.05 13.15 2.89
CA LEU A 120 5.51 14.07 1.88
C LEU A 120 6.16 13.85 0.51
N LYS A 121 7.45 13.55 0.47
CA LYS A 121 8.18 13.22 -0.74
C LYS A 121 7.63 11.95 -1.40
N ASP A 122 7.38 10.91 -0.62
CA ASP A 122 6.88 9.63 -1.11
C ASP A 122 5.46 9.76 -1.67
N ILE A 123 4.56 10.44 -0.95
CA ILE A 123 3.20 10.73 -1.42
C ILE A 123 3.24 11.54 -2.71
N HIS A 124 4.09 12.57 -2.77
CA HIS A 124 4.24 13.40 -3.96
C HIS A 124 4.77 12.61 -5.15
N PHE A 125 5.75 11.75 -4.90
CA PHE A 125 6.31 10.86 -5.92
C PHE A 125 5.23 9.95 -6.51
N CYS A 126 4.49 9.22 -5.67
CA CYS A 126 3.41 8.34 -6.12
C CYS A 126 2.34 9.11 -6.90
N LYS A 127 1.89 10.24 -6.36
CA LYS A 127 0.89 11.09 -7.01
C LYS A 127 1.35 11.52 -8.40
N LYS A 128 2.57 12.08 -8.50
CA LYS A 128 3.11 12.56 -9.78
C LYS A 128 3.29 11.44 -10.78
N TYR A 129 3.85 10.32 -10.33
CA TYR A 129 4.07 9.15 -11.18
C TYR A 129 2.75 8.60 -11.75
N LEU A 130 1.74 8.39 -10.90
CA LEU A 130 0.43 7.88 -11.32
C LEU A 130 -0.32 8.86 -12.22
N GLN A 131 -0.24 10.17 -11.96
CA GLN A 131 -0.83 11.19 -12.83
C GLN A 131 -0.20 11.19 -14.23
N GLN A 132 1.13 11.02 -14.33
CA GLN A 132 1.81 10.85 -15.63
C GLN A 132 1.34 9.61 -16.40
N LYS A 133 0.87 8.60 -15.67
CA LYS A 133 0.29 7.36 -16.24
C LYS A 133 -1.22 7.45 -16.46
N LYS A 134 -1.80 8.67 -16.45
CA LYS A 134 -3.23 8.95 -16.66
C LYS A 134 -4.13 8.37 -15.56
N TYR A 135 -3.71 8.46 -14.31
CA TYR A 135 -4.56 8.16 -13.16
C TYR A 135 -5.12 9.44 -12.55
N ARG A 136 -6.40 9.40 -12.18
CA ARG A 136 -6.96 10.36 -11.24
C ARG A 136 -6.52 9.97 -9.85
N VAL A 137 -5.79 10.86 -9.18
CA VAL A 137 -5.23 10.61 -7.85
C VAL A 137 -5.86 11.56 -6.84
N VAL A 138 -6.39 10.99 -5.77
CA VAL A 138 -6.97 11.72 -4.64
C VAL A 138 -6.18 11.36 -3.38
N VAL A 139 -5.82 12.36 -2.58
CA VAL A 139 -5.19 12.16 -1.28
C VAL A 139 -6.15 12.66 -0.21
N THR A 140 -6.45 11.79 0.76
CA THR A 140 -7.37 12.06 1.87
C THR A 140 -6.75 11.63 3.19
N GLY A 141 -7.38 12.03 4.29
CA GLY A 141 -6.96 11.65 5.63
C GLY A 141 -6.25 12.77 6.38
N LYS A 142 -5.91 12.51 7.62
CA LYS A 142 -5.28 13.45 8.55
C LYS A 142 -4.12 12.79 9.29
N ASP A 143 -4.42 11.91 10.21
CA ASP A 143 -3.42 11.19 11.01
C ASP A 143 -2.85 9.99 10.26
N TYR A 144 -3.62 9.50 9.32
CA TYR A 144 -3.22 8.54 8.29
C TYR A 144 -3.66 9.08 6.93
N LEU A 145 -2.76 9.08 5.96
CA LEU A 145 -3.03 9.59 4.61
C LEU A 145 -3.27 8.44 3.65
N PHE A 146 -4.35 8.52 2.89
CA PHE A 146 -4.69 7.56 1.83
C PHE A 146 -4.56 8.22 0.47
N LEU A 147 -3.78 7.62 -0.39
CA LEU A 147 -3.69 7.97 -1.79
C LEU A 147 -4.48 6.94 -2.59
N THR A 148 -5.58 7.36 -3.17
CA THR A 148 -6.40 6.51 -4.05
C THR A 148 -6.17 6.92 -5.50
N ALA A 149 -5.86 5.95 -6.35
CA ALA A 149 -5.61 6.16 -7.76
C ALA A 149 -6.51 5.27 -8.61
N ARG A 150 -7.22 5.86 -9.58
CA ARG A 150 -8.05 5.16 -10.57
C ARG A 150 -7.66 5.60 -11.97
N LYS A 151 -7.63 4.66 -12.92
CA LYS A 151 -7.36 4.97 -14.32
C LYS A 151 -8.39 5.92 -14.87
N ILE A 152 -7.95 6.93 -15.63
CA ILE A 152 -8.84 7.78 -16.42
C ILE A 152 -9.06 7.07 -17.75
N VAL A 153 -10.29 6.76 -18.01
CA VAL A 153 -10.75 6.17 -19.29
C VAL A 153 -10.82 7.26 -20.36
#